data_d8d12cf4c5f8717df7724989dfa23606
#
_entry.id   d8d12cf4c5f8717df7724989dfa23606
#
_cell.length_a   1.000
_cell.length_b   1.000
_cell.length_c   1.000
_cell.angle_alpha   90.00
_cell.angle_beta   90.00
_cell.angle_gamma   90.00
#
_symmetry.space_group_name_H-M   'P 1'
#
loop_
_entity.id
_entity.type
_entity.pdbx_description
1 polymer ?
#
loop_
_entity_poly.entity_id
_entity_poly.type
_entity_poly.pdbx_seq_one_letter_code
_entity_poly.pdbx_strand_id
1 'polypeptide(L)'
;MNHTPINLVIAINRLYVKYAYVMLYSFLCHHPEPVSVYILHHELTPEDESTLQTLSQQFAVHISLVYVPDSLLPPPEVLKTSSWGIEAYFRLAITDLLPASVDRALYLDTDIIVNAPVYDLYELDFGSKLIAACKEFTCHPPFGNYRDVLFAPLFEHGFSYFNSGMILYNLAALRPDYSFQTYMDTARKLHYAIEYPDQDLLNYCHYQDTLFVDPFLYNLNARYGYDDYNIHYDELKQRGVIIHYASSKPWRGNFLHYDIEWLWWEYAKHTPFYRQLLEEALRENIMDSP
;
A
#
# COMPACT_ATOMS: atom_id res chain seq x y z
N MET A 1 -11.50 16.71 18.82
CA MET A 1 -12.55 15.68 18.55
C MET A 1 -11.92 14.34 18.85
N ASN A 2 -12.61 13.41 19.50
CA ASN A 2 -12.05 12.06 19.67
C ASN A 2 -12.27 11.30 18.36
N HIS A 3 -11.21 11.07 17.61
CA HIS A 3 -11.28 10.25 16.41
C HIS A 3 -11.31 8.75 16.73
N THR A 4 -11.84 7.96 15.80
CA THR A 4 -11.79 6.50 15.88
C THR A 4 -10.33 6.02 15.84
N PRO A 5 -9.89 5.15 16.77
CA PRO A 5 -8.54 4.59 16.72
C PRO A 5 -8.25 3.92 15.37
N ILE A 6 -7.13 4.25 14.77
CA ILE A 6 -6.77 3.74 13.45
C ILE A 6 -6.07 2.39 13.58
N ASN A 7 -6.56 1.40 12.82
CA ASN A 7 -5.86 0.15 12.54
C ASN A 7 -5.17 0.28 11.18
N LEU A 8 -3.85 0.40 11.21
CA LEU A 8 -3.01 0.48 10.02
C LEU A 8 -2.39 -0.88 9.73
N VAL A 9 -2.40 -1.29 8.48
CA VAL A 9 -1.79 -2.55 8.02
C VAL A 9 -0.76 -2.27 6.95
N ILE A 10 0.38 -2.91 7.07
CA ILE A 10 1.43 -2.93 6.04
C ILE A 10 1.93 -4.36 5.84
N ALA A 11 2.55 -4.63 4.69
CA ALA A 11 3.18 -5.92 4.41
C ALA A 11 4.63 -5.71 3.97
N ILE A 12 5.58 -6.39 4.61
CA ILE A 12 7.02 -6.20 4.36
C ILE A 12 7.83 -7.49 4.48
N ASN A 13 8.98 -7.49 3.79
CA ASN A 13 10.11 -8.36 4.09
C ASN A 13 11.21 -7.57 4.84
N ARG A 14 12.32 -8.26 5.16
CA ARG A 14 13.45 -7.65 5.89
C ARG A 14 14.10 -6.47 5.16
N LEU A 15 14.17 -6.52 3.82
CA LEU A 15 14.77 -5.45 3.03
C LEU A 15 13.97 -4.15 3.10
N TYR A 16 12.67 -4.27 3.38
CA TYR A 16 11.74 -3.14 3.42
C TYR A 16 11.55 -2.52 4.80
N VAL A 17 12.15 -3.05 5.85
CA VAL A 17 12.06 -2.49 7.23
C VAL A 17 12.41 -1.00 7.27
N LYS A 18 13.48 -0.58 6.60
CA LYS A 18 13.90 0.84 6.57
C LYS A 18 12.92 1.76 5.85
N TYR A 19 12.29 1.29 4.77
CA TYR A 19 11.28 2.05 4.02
C TYR A 19 9.95 2.10 4.78
N ALA A 20 9.55 0.97 5.36
CA ALA A 20 8.41 0.91 6.27
C ALA A 20 8.55 1.87 7.45
N TYR A 21 9.75 1.98 8.01
CA TYR A 21 10.02 2.92 9.10
C TYR A 21 9.78 4.37 8.66
N VAL A 22 10.22 4.77 7.47
CA VAL A 22 9.99 6.12 6.91
C VAL A 22 8.50 6.37 6.73
N MET A 23 7.78 5.43 6.13
CA MET A 23 6.33 5.52 5.92
C MET A 23 5.59 5.63 7.26
N LEU A 24 5.87 4.73 8.22
CA LEU A 24 5.26 4.75 9.54
C LEU A 24 5.58 6.05 10.30
N TYR A 25 6.81 6.54 10.22
CA TYR A 25 7.19 7.83 10.81
C TYR A 25 6.34 8.96 10.21
N SER A 26 6.20 9.02 8.88
CA SER A 26 5.37 10.04 8.22
C SER A 26 3.90 9.96 8.69
N PHE A 27 3.35 8.76 8.77
CA PHE A 27 1.99 8.53 9.26
C PHE A 27 1.81 9.02 10.70
N LEU A 28 2.68 8.58 11.60
CA LEU A 28 2.57 8.84 13.04
C LEU A 28 2.77 10.32 13.40
N CYS A 29 3.54 11.08 12.61
CA CYS A 29 3.68 12.52 12.79
C CYS A 29 2.34 13.28 12.69
N HIS A 30 1.36 12.72 11.97
CA HIS A 30 0.06 13.36 11.73
C HIS A 30 -1.09 12.75 12.56
N HIS A 31 -0.80 11.71 13.36
CA HIS A 31 -1.81 11.00 14.15
C HIS A 31 -1.36 10.90 15.61
N PRO A 32 -1.66 11.94 16.43
CA PRO A 32 -1.27 11.96 17.84
C PRO A 32 -2.08 10.99 18.72
N GLU A 33 -3.25 10.54 18.25
CA GLU A 33 -4.08 9.55 18.93
C GLU A 33 -3.45 8.15 18.82
N PRO A 34 -3.81 7.22 19.73
CA PRO A 34 -3.30 5.85 19.67
C PRO A 34 -3.60 5.16 18.33
N VAL A 35 -2.56 4.61 17.70
CA VAL A 35 -2.65 3.86 16.44
C VAL A 35 -2.25 2.40 16.72
N SER A 36 -2.99 1.45 16.14
CA SER A 36 -2.60 0.05 16.08
C SER A 36 -2.03 -0.28 14.71
N VAL A 37 -0.76 -0.67 14.64
CA VAL A 37 -0.07 -1.06 13.41
C VAL A 37 0.10 -2.56 13.37
N TYR A 38 -0.39 -3.20 12.31
CA TYR A 38 -0.23 -4.62 12.03
C TYR A 38 0.74 -4.79 10.86
N ILE A 39 1.90 -5.40 11.12
CA ILE A 39 2.95 -5.62 10.12
C ILE A 39 2.91 -7.08 9.69
N LEU A 40 2.37 -7.34 8.50
CA LEU A 40 2.29 -8.66 7.92
C LEU A 40 3.68 -9.04 7.37
N HIS A 41 4.20 -10.19 7.80
CA HIS A 41 5.53 -10.64 7.40
C HIS A 41 5.66 -12.17 7.42
N HIS A 42 6.68 -12.68 6.74
CA HIS A 42 7.03 -14.09 6.75
C HIS A 42 8.44 -14.37 7.29
N GLU A 43 9.30 -13.35 7.37
CA GLU A 43 10.73 -13.55 7.63
C GLU A 43 11.39 -12.53 8.60
N LEU A 44 10.63 -11.62 9.20
CA LEU A 44 11.22 -10.62 10.11
C LEU A 44 11.86 -11.29 11.32
N THR A 45 12.99 -10.72 11.75
CA THR A 45 13.76 -11.21 12.91
C THR A 45 13.45 -10.39 14.17
N PRO A 46 13.82 -10.86 15.38
CA PRO A 46 13.71 -10.08 16.60
C PRO A 46 14.44 -8.72 16.57
N GLU A 47 15.52 -8.61 15.76
CA GLU A 47 16.24 -7.34 15.56
C GLU A 47 15.39 -6.36 14.73
N ASP A 48 14.78 -6.86 13.66
CA ASP A 48 13.85 -6.07 12.83
C ASP A 48 12.67 -5.58 13.68
N GLU A 49 12.10 -6.45 14.53
CA GLU A 49 11.05 -6.11 15.48
C GLU A 49 11.50 -5.02 16.45
N SER A 50 12.63 -5.23 17.12
CA SER A 50 13.18 -4.26 18.07
C SER A 50 13.37 -2.89 17.44
N THR A 51 13.82 -2.85 16.19
CA THR A 51 14.00 -1.62 15.43
C THR A 51 12.67 -0.91 15.19
N LEU A 52 11.65 -1.62 14.72
CA LEU A 52 10.32 -1.06 14.48
C LEU A 52 9.65 -0.58 15.78
N GLN A 53 9.84 -1.31 16.89
CA GLN A 53 9.32 -0.95 18.21
C GLN A 53 9.90 0.37 18.75
N THR A 54 11.01 0.86 18.21
CA THR A 54 11.54 2.19 18.64
C THR A 54 10.57 3.33 18.33
N LEU A 55 9.66 3.19 17.37
CA LEU A 55 8.60 4.16 17.11
C LEU A 55 7.67 4.36 18.31
N SER A 56 7.41 3.30 19.08
CA SER A 56 6.57 3.38 20.30
C SER A 56 7.20 4.23 21.43
N GLN A 57 8.47 4.57 21.31
CA GLN A 57 9.15 5.48 22.25
C GLN A 57 8.85 6.96 21.95
N GLN A 58 8.42 7.27 20.72
CA GLN A 58 8.18 8.62 20.24
C GLN A 58 6.69 8.91 20.03
N PHE A 59 5.91 7.88 19.70
CA PHE A 59 4.50 8.02 19.29
C PHE A 59 3.60 7.11 20.12
N ALA A 60 2.32 7.48 20.24
CA ALA A 60 1.27 6.64 20.84
C ALA A 60 0.87 5.53 19.86
N VAL A 61 1.76 4.55 19.60
CA VAL A 61 1.55 3.47 18.66
C VAL A 61 1.74 2.10 19.32
N HIS A 62 0.86 1.16 18.98
CA HIS A 62 1.01 -0.26 19.27
C HIS A 62 1.38 -1.00 17.99
N ILE A 63 2.57 -1.59 17.93
CA ILE A 63 3.05 -2.33 16.76
C ILE A 63 2.97 -3.82 17.04
N SER A 64 2.24 -4.53 16.18
CA SER A 64 2.10 -5.98 16.20
C SER A 64 2.71 -6.59 14.93
N LEU A 65 3.70 -7.45 15.09
CA LEU A 65 4.18 -8.27 14.00
C LEU A 65 3.24 -9.46 13.82
N VAL A 66 2.69 -9.61 12.62
CA VAL A 66 1.74 -10.67 12.28
C VAL A 66 2.41 -11.61 11.29
N TYR A 67 2.81 -12.78 11.79
CA TYR A 67 3.41 -13.80 10.95
C TYR A 67 2.37 -14.39 9.98
N VAL A 68 2.70 -14.41 8.70
CA VAL A 68 1.89 -15.03 7.64
C VAL A 68 2.32 -16.49 7.50
N PRO A 69 1.48 -17.47 7.88
CA PRO A 69 1.84 -18.88 7.81
C PRO A 69 1.89 -19.38 6.36
N ASP A 70 2.62 -20.47 6.15
CA ASP A 70 2.78 -21.10 4.81
C ASP A 70 1.45 -21.42 4.13
N SER A 71 0.42 -21.71 4.91
CA SER A 71 -0.95 -21.97 4.40
C SER A 71 -1.62 -20.76 3.75
N LEU A 72 -1.12 -19.56 4.01
CA LEU A 72 -1.59 -18.30 3.44
C LEU A 72 -0.58 -17.70 2.45
N LEU A 73 0.35 -18.52 1.94
CA LEU A 73 1.23 -18.14 0.83
C LEU A 73 0.60 -18.49 -0.51
N PRO A 74 0.82 -17.66 -1.55
CA PRO A 74 0.30 -17.97 -2.89
C PRO A 74 0.96 -19.23 -3.45
N PRO A 75 0.21 -20.06 -4.19
CA PRO A 75 0.75 -21.24 -4.81
C PRO A 75 1.78 -20.89 -5.91
N PRO A 76 2.73 -21.81 -6.22
CA PRO A 76 3.79 -21.55 -7.20
C PRO A 76 3.30 -21.10 -8.58
N GLU A 77 2.11 -21.51 -8.98
CA GLU A 77 1.50 -21.13 -10.26
C GLU A 77 1.22 -19.63 -10.33
N VAL A 78 0.82 -19.02 -9.22
CA VAL A 78 0.58 -17.58 -9.10
C VAL A 78 1.91 -16.82 -9.09
N LEU A 79 2.92 -17.34 -8.37
CA LEU A 79 4.22 -16.69 -8.27
C LEU A 79 5.00 -16.64 -9.58
N LYS A 80 4.79 -17.63 -10.47
CA LYS A 80 5.49 -17.68 -11.79
C LYS A 80 5.10 -16.54 -12.73
N THR A 81 3.94 -15.95 -12.55
CA THR A 81 3.44 -14.87 -13.40
C THR A 81 3.80 -13.49 -12.88
N SER A 82 4.40 -13.41 -11.69
CA SER A 82 4.66 -12.17 -10.99
C SER A 82 6.16 -11.89 -10.83
N SER A 83 6.56 -10.65 -11.09
CA SER A 83 7.87 -10.11 -10.69
C SER A 83 7.88 -9.53 -9.26
N TRP A 84 6.75 -9.58 -8.55
CA TRP A 84 6.57 -9.03 -7.21
C TRP A 84 6.93 -10.06 -6.13
N GLY A 85 7.40 -9.60 -4.98
CA GLY A 85 7.62 -10.44 -3.82
C GLY A 85 6.32 -11.05 -3.27
N ILE A 86 6.45 -12.12 -2.48
CA ILE A 86 5.29 -12.78 -1.85
C ILE A 86 4.50 -11.85 -0.94
N GLU A 87 5.14 -10.81 -0.42
CA GLU A 87 4.55 -9.84 0.51
C GLU A 87 3.40 -9.05 -0.13
N ALA A 88 3.42 -8.87 -1.45
CA ALA A 88 2.32 -8.25 -2.18
C ALA A 88 0.98 -8.98 -1.98
N TYR A 89 1.04 -10.30 -1.78
CA TYR A 89 -0.16 -11.13 -1.57
C TYR A 89 -0.70 -11.10 -0.14
N PHE A 90 0.10 -10.65 0.84
CA PHE A 90 -0.33 -10.68 2.24
C PHE A 90 -1.55 -9.81 2.51
N ARG A 91 -1.76 -8.75 1.71
CA ARG A 91 -2.99 -7.93 1.78
C ARG A 91 -4.26 -8.70 1.43
N LEU A 92 -4.16 -9.82 0.69
CA LEU A 92 -5.29 -10.69 0.39
C LEU A 92 -5.70 -11.57 1.59
N ALA A 93 -4.79 -11.76 2.56
CA ALA A 93 -5.03 -12.56 3.76
C ALA A 93 -5.45 -11.71 4.98
N ILE A 94 -5.75 -10.43 4.79
CA ILE A 94 -5.99 -9.49 5.89
C ILE A 94 -7.19 -9.91 6.76
N THR A 95 -8.22 -10.51 6.15
CA THR A 95 -9.41 -11.02 6.84
C THR A 95 -9.11 -12.23 7.72
N ASP A 96 -8.12 -13.05 7.32
CA ASP A 96 -7.69 -14.25 8.02
C ASP A 96 -6.71 -13.93 9.16
N LEU A 97 -5.92 -12.87 9.00
CA LEU A 97 -4.78 -12.55 9.86
C LEU A 97 -5.12 -11.58 10.99
N LEU A 98 -6.02 -10.61 10.76
CA LEU A 98 -6.33 -9.62 11.78
C LEU A 98 -7.34 -10.13 12.82
N PRO A 99 -7.21 -9.68 14.09
CA PRO A 99 -8.15 -10.04 15.14
C PRO A 99 -9.61 -9.79 14.74
N ALA A 100 -10.53 -10.67 15.18
CA ALA A 100 -11.95 -10.55 14.87
C ALA A 100 -12.58 -9.24 15.40
N SER A 101 -11.96 -8.62 16.40
CA SER A 101 -12.38 -7.32 16.96
C SER A 101 -12.01 -6.12 16.08
N VAL A 102 -11.21 -6.31 15.02
CA VAL A 102 -10.83 -5.24 14.08
C VAL A 102 -11.84 -5.22 12.95
N ASP A 103 -12.80 -4.31 13.02
CA ASP A 103 -13.87 -4.19 12.03
C ASP A 103 -13.48 -3.36 10.80
N ARG A 104 -12.41 -2.55 10.92
CA ARG A 104 -11.93 -1.64 9.88
C ARG A 104 -10.41 -1.55 9.93
N ALA A 105 -9.75 -1.56 8.77
CA ALA A 105 -8.31 -1.37 8.66
C ALA A 105 -7.92 -0.60 7.40
N LEU A 106 -6.95 0.31 7.53
CA LEU A 106 -6.31 0.99 6.40
C LEU A 106 -5.04 0.24 6.03
N TYR A 107 -4.97 -0.29 4.82
CA TYR A 107 -3.76 -0.85 4.25
C TYR A 107 -3.01 0.21 3.46
N LEU A 108 -1.70 0.32 3.67
CA LEU A 108 -0.80 1.18 2.90
C LEU A 108 0.43 0.42 2.46
N ASP A 109 0.87 0.67 1.23
CA ASP A 109 2.19 0.26 0.74
C ASP A 109 3.30 1.07 1.42
N THR A 110 4.50 0.52 1.48
CA THR A 110 5.64 1.13 2.20
C THR A 110 6.40 2.19 1.41
N ASP A 111 6.07 2.34 0.14
CA ASP A 111 6.55 3.41 -0.74
C ASP A 111 5.61 4.62 -0.78
N ILE A 112 4.89 4.81 0.32
CA ILE A 112 3.96 5.90 0.56
C ILE A 112 4.55 6.88 1.58
N ILE A 113 4.19 8.17 1.44
CA ILE A 113 4.30 9.18 2.49
C ILE A 113 2.89 9.65 2.85
N VAL A 114 2.59 9.68 4.14
CA VAL A 114 1.38 10.29 4.68
C VAL A 114 1.74 11.67 5.20
N ASN A 115 1.20 12.70 4.55
CA ASN A 115 1.61 14.10 4.72
C ASN A 115 0.56 14.95 5.44
N ALA A 116 -0.56 14.35 5.82
CA ALA A 116 -1.63 14.97 6.59
C ALA A 116 -2.50 13.90 7.28
N PRO A 117 -3.35 14.27 8.26
CA PRO A 117 -4.24 13.32 8.91
C PRO A 117 -5.18 12.61 7.94
N VAL A 118 -5.42 11.31 8.14
CA VAL A 118 -6.31 10.49 7.30
C VAL A 118 -7.67 10.19 7.94
N TYR A 119 -8.09 10.95 8.95
CA TYR A 119 -9.34 10.66 9.67
C TYR A 119 -10.56 10.72 8.76
N ASP A 120 -10.62 11.69 7.84
CA ASP A 120 -11.73 11.82 6.88
C ASP A 120 -11.84 10.59 5.95
N LEU A 121 -10.70 10.00 5.58
CA LEU A 121 -10.66 8.73 4.86
C LEU A 121 -11.07 7.57 5.78
N TYR A 122 -10.46 7.49 6.97
CA TYR A 122 -10.64 6.34 7.85
C TYR A 122 -12.07 6.24 8.39
N GLU A 123 -12.74 7.35 8.63
CA GLU A 123 -14.11 7.43 9.16
C GLU A 123 -15.20 7.41 8.09
N LEU A 124 -14.85 7.22 6.80
CA LEU A 124 -15.82 7.12 5.71
C LEU A 124 -16.94 6.11 6.01
N ASP A 125 -18.14 6.47 5.66
CA ASP A 125 -19.25 5.52 5.59
C ASP A 125 -19.15 4.71 4.29
N PHE A 126 -18.99 3.43 4.42
CA PHE A 126 -18.94 2.50 3.29
C PHE A 126 -20.29 2.32 2.58
N GLY A 127 -21.42 2.65 3.24
CA GLY A 127 -22.73 2.27 2.76
C GLY A 127 -22.80 0.74 2.58
N SER A 128 -23.06 0.30 1.36
CA SER A 128 -23.07 -1.14 1.00
C SER A 128 -21.72 -1.66 0.48
N LYS A 129 -20.64 -0.84 0.52
CA LYS A 129 -19.35 -1.20 -0.07
C LYS A 129 -18.46 -1.93 0.93
N LEU A 130 -17.57 -2.77 0.40
CA LEU A 130 -16.67 -3.60 1.18
C LEU A 130 -15.28 -2.99 1.35
N ILE A 131 -14.87 -2.18 0.36
CA ILE A 131 -13.58 -1.49 0.39
C ILE A 131 -13.72 -0.06 -0.12
N ALA A 132 -12.77 0.82 0.27
CA ALA A 132 -12.56 2.10 -0.39
C ALA A 132 -11.15 2.16 -0.96
N ALA A 133 -11.02 2.62 -2.22
CA ALA A 133 -9.76 2.68 -2.95
C ALA A 133 -9.78 3.83 -3.96
N CYS A 134 -8.60 4.18 -4.49
CA CYS A 134 -8.44 5.21 -5.51
C CYS A 134 -8.37 4.60 -6.90
N LYS A 135 -9.03 5.22 -7.88
CA LYS A 135 -8.85 4.85 -9.28
C LYS A 135 -7.38 4.95 -9.67
N GLU A 136 -6.92 3.98 -10.45
CA GLU A 136 -5.59 4.06 -11.04
C GLU A 136 -5.57 5.15 -12.13
N PHE A 137 -4.55 6.01 -12.09
CA PHE A 137 -4.46 7.18 -13.00
C PHE A 137 -4.32 6.79 -14.47
N THR A 138 -3.65 5.69 -14.75
CA THR A 138 -3.24 5.30 -16.12
C THR A 138 -3.90 4.05 -16.66
N CYS A 139 -4.74 3.42 -15.85
CA CYS A 139 -5.41 2.17 -16.23
C CYS A 139 -6.89 2.39 -16.47
N HIS A 140 -7.25 2.76 -17.71
CA HIS A 140 -8.65 2.86 -18.15
C HIS A 140 -8.89 1.91 -19.32
N PRO A 141 -10.08 1.27 -19.38
CA PRO A 141 -10.44 0.50 -20.56
C PRO A 141 -10.54 1.37 -21.82
N PRO A 142 -10.06 0.94 -23.00
CA PRO A 142 -9.24 -0.27 -23.19
C PRO A 142 -7.81 -0.07 -22.64
N PHE A 143 -7.27 -1.12 -21.99
CA PHE A 143 -5.93 -1.07 -21.38
C PHE A 143 -4.81 -1.32 -22.39
N GLY A 144 -5.13 -1.89 -23.55
CA GLY A 144 -4.15 -2.25 -24.58
C GLY A 144 -3.24 -3.43 -24.20
N ASN A 145 -3.65 -4.24 -23.22
CA ASN A 145 -2.87 -5.39 -22.72
C ASN A 145 -3.80 -6.54 -22.25
N TYR A 146 -3.24 -7.52 -21.53
CA TYR A 146 -3.97 -8.68 -21.00
C TYR A 146 -5.23 -8.32 -20.20
N ARG A 147 -5.28 -7.14 -19.55
CA ARG A 147 -6.43 -6.69 -18.77
C ARG A 147 -7.69 -6.51 -19.63
N ASP A 148 -7.55 -6.19 -20.92
CA ASP A 148 -8.70 -6.11 -21.81
C ASP A 148 -9.43 -7.45 -21.94
N VAL A 149 -8.69 -8.55 -21.90
CA VAL A 149 -9.26 -9.90 -21.90
C VAL A 149 -9.75 -10.28 -20.51
N LEU A 150 -8.92 -10.03 -19.49
CA LEU A 150 -9.21 -10.41 -18.11
C LEU A 150 -10.49 -9.74 -17.58
N PHE A 151 -10.66 -8.44 -17.82
CA PHE A 151 -11.77 -7.65 -17.32
C PHE A 151 -12.91 -7.43 -18.32
N ALA A 152 -12.79 -7.95 -19.55
CA ALA A 152 -13.85 -7.81 -20.57
C ALA A 152 -15.26 -8.13 -20.05
N PRO A 153 -15.48 -9.21 -19.27
CA PRO A 153 -16.81 -9.53 -18.73
C PRO A 153 -17.37 -8.47 -17.77
N LEU A 154 -16.50 -7.58 -17.24
CA LEU A 154 -16.86 -6.59 -16.25
C LEU A 154 -17.14 -5.20 -16.84
N PHE A 155 -16.72 -4.94 -18.10
CA PHE A 155 -16.85 -3.61 -18.72
C PHE A 155 -18.29 -3.12 -18.81
N GLU A 156 -19.23 -4.01 -19.13
CA GLU A 156 -20.65 -3.69 -19.22
C GLU A 156 -21.27 -3.29 -17.86
N HIS A 157 -20.58 -3.59 -16.77
CA HIS A 157 -21.01 -3.29 -15.39
C HIS A 157 -20.38 -2.03 -14.82
N GLY A 158 -19.81 -1.16 -15.66
CA GLY A 158 -19.20 0.10 -15.19
C GLY A 158 -17.87 -0.09 -14.46
N PHE A 159 -17.09 -1.12 -14.86
CA PHE A 159 -15.80 -1.43 -14.27
C PHE A 159 -14.84 -0.24 -14.29
N SER A 160 -14.19 0.01 -13.14
CA SER A 160 -13.08 0.94 -13.01
C SER A 160 -11.97 0.24 -12.23
N TYR A 161 -10.74 0.35 -12.71
CA TYR A 161 -9.56 -0.25 -12.10
C TYR A 161 -9.01 0.67 -11.01
N PHE A 162 -8.68 0.11 -9.84
CA PHE A 162 -8.08 0.84 -8.73
C PHE A 162 -6.66 0.35 -8.43
N ASN A 163 -5.86 1.23 -7.84
CA ASN A 163 -4.53 0.91 -7.32
C ASN A 163 -4.66 0.29 -5.92
N SER A 164 -3.93 -0.80 -5.67
CA SER A 164 -3.98 -1.56 -4.41
C SER A 164 -3.08 -1.01 -3.29
N GLY A 165 -2.28 0.03 -3.56
CA GLY A 165 -1.33 0.57 -2.58
C GLY A 165 -1.97 1.31 -1.40
N MET A 166 -3.21 1.78 -1.57
CA MET A 166 -4.06 2.31 -0.50
C MET A 166 -5.43 1.66 -0.57
N ILE A 167 -5.82 0.93 0.46
CA ILE A 167 -7.14 0.32 0.59
C ILE A 167 -7.65 0.46 2.01
N LEU A 168 -8.82 1.06 2.17
CA LEU A 168 -9.56 1.00 3.43
C LEU A 168 -10.53 -0.18 3.37
N TYR A 169 -10.37 -1.14 4.28
CA TYR A 169 -11.18 -2.36 4.36
C TYR A 169 -12.30 -2.24 5.39
N ASN A 170 -13.52 -2.61 5.00
CA ASN A 170 -14.63 -2.93 5.90
C ASN A 170 -14.57 -4.40 6.27
N LEU A 171 -13.71 -4.74 7.23
CA LEU A 171 -13.42 -6.14 7.60
C LEU A 171 -14.65 -6.87 8.17
N ALA A 172 -15.53 -6.15 8.87
CA ALA A 172 -16.77 -6.75 9.39
C ALA A 172 -17.66 -7.25 8.26
N ALA A 173 -17.73 -6.49 7.15
CA ALA A 173 -18.54 -6.87 5.99
C ALA A 173 -17.82 -7.88 5.06
N LEU A 174 -16.48 -7.86 5.02
CA LEU A 174 -15.70 -8.74 4.15
C LEU A 174 -15.62 -10.19 4.66
N ARG A 175 -15.40 -10.38 5.96
CA ARG A 175 -15.12 -11.70 6.56
C ARG A 175 -16.11 -12.81 6.26
N PRO A 176 -17.44 -12.56 6.10
CA PRO A 176 -18.37 -13.64 5.78
C PRO A 176 -18.09 -14.32 4.44
N ASP A 177 -17.60 -13.58 3.43
CA ASP A 177 -17.53 -14.04 2.06
C ASP A 177 -16.11 -14.07 1.47
N TYR A 178 -15.17 -13.35 2.09
CA TYR A 178 -13.81 -13.20 1.57
C TYR A 178 -12.74 -13.65 2.56
N SER A 179 -11.91 -14.58 2.11
CA SER A 179 -10.70 -15.06 2.76
C SER A 179 -9.58 -15.13 1.73
N PHE A 180 -8.35 -15.40 2.15
CA PHE A 180 -7.24 -15.66 1.23
C PHE A 180 -7.59 -16.76 0.22
N GLN A 181 -8.25 -17.83 0.66
CA GLN A 181 -8.66 -18.93 -0.21
C GLN A 181 -9.63 -18.48 -1.30
N THR A 182 -10.54 -17.54 -1.01
CA THR A 182 -11.48 -16.98 -1.99
C THR A 182 -10.74 -16.32 -3.16
N TYR A 183 -9.66 -15.55 -2.86
CA TYR A 183 -8.82 -14.95 -3.91
C TYR A 183 -8.02 -16.00 -4.68
N MET A 184 -7.49 -17.02 -4.02
CA MET A 184 -6.75 -18.09 -4.70
C MET A 184 -7.66 -18.94 -5.58
N ASP A 185 -8.89 -19.19 -5.18
CA ASP A 185 -9.90 -19.88 -6.01
C ASP A 185 -10.29 -19.03 -7.23
N THR A 186 -10.34 -17.72 -7.08
CA THR A 186 -10.54 -16.78 -8.20
C THR A 186 -9.35 -16.82 -9.15
N ALA A 187 -8.11 -16.75 -8.64
CA ALA A 187 -6.91 -16.89 -9.48
C ALA A 187 -6.93 -18.19 -10.31
N ARG A 188 -7.34 -19.30 -9.67
CA ARG A 188 -7.47 -20.61 -10.36
C ARG A 188 -8.54 -20.56 -11.45
N LYS A 189 -9.71 -19.97 -11.18
CA LYS A 189 -10.79 -19.79 -12.18
C LYS A 189 -10.33 -18.93 -13.36
N LEU A 190 -9.45 -17.97 -13.14
CA LEU A 190 -8.84 -17.11 -14.15
C LEU A 190 -7.64 -17.79 -14.85
N HIS A 191 -7.37 -19.06 -14.58
CA HIS A 191 -6.22 -19.80 -15.11
C HIS A 191 -4.88 -19.11 -14.86
N TYR A 192 -4.79 -18.34 -13.76
CA TYR A 192 -3.63 -17.53 -13.37
C TYR A 192 -3.20 -16.50 -14.44
N ALA A 193 -4.12 -16.05 -15.29
CA ALA A 193 -3.87 -15.03 -16.31
C ALA A 193 -3.87 -13.62 -15.71
N ILE A 194 -3.03 -13.42 -14.72
CA ILE A 194 -2.87 -12.18 -13.93
C ILE A 194 -1.38 -11.80 -13.89
N GLU A 195 -1.05 -10.51 -14.01
CA GLU A 195 0.33 -10.00 -13.97
C GLU A 195 0.61 -9.15 -12.73
N TYR A 196 -0.40 -8.43 -12.24
CA TYR A 196 -0.39 -7.70 -10.96
C TYR A 196 -1.30 -8.44 -9.98
N PRO A 197 -0.84 -9.56 -9.43
CA PRO A 197 -1.72 -10.61 -8.95
C PRO A 197 -2.62 -10.20 -7.77
N ASP A 198 -2.11 -9.44 -6.81
CA ASP A 198 -2.92 -8.91 -5.71
C ASP A 198 -3.89 -7.84 -6.21
N GLN A 199 -3.40 -6.89 -7.01
CA GLN A 199 -4.20 -5.80 -7.54
C GLN A 199 -5.26 -6.28 -8.53
N ASP A 200 -4.90 -7.18 -9.46
CA ASP A 200 -5.85 -7.74 -10.42
C ASP A 200 -6.95 -8.55 -9.73
N LEU A 201 -6.60 -9.37 -8.73
CA LEU A 201 -7.56 -10.16 -7.97
C LEU A 201 -8.52 -9.29 -7.16
N LEU A 202 -8.00 -8.28 -6.47
CA LEU A 202 -8.82 -7.32 -5.74
C LEU A 202 -9.78 -6.58 -6.67
N ASN A 203 -9.29 -6.11 -7.82
CA ASN A 203 -10.11 -5.46 -8.82
C ASN A 203 -11.18 -6.38 -9.41
N TYR A 204 -10.84 -7.64 -9.67
CA TYR A 204 -11.79 -8.63 -10.20
C TYR A 204 -12.88 -8.98 -9.19
N CYS A 205 -12.50 -9.17 -7.92
CA CYS A 205 -13.43 -9.58 -6.87
C CYS A 205 -14.32 -8.43 -6.39
N HIS A 206 -13.80 -7.17 -6.37
CA HIS A 206 -14.45 -6.05 -5.70
C HIS A 206 -14.90 -4.92 -6.62
N TYR A 207 -14.99 -5.13 -7.93
CA TYR A 207 -15.36 -4.07 -8.88
C TYR A 207 -16.72 -3.41 -8.59
N GLN A 208 -17.68 -4.16 -8.03
CA GLN A 208 -18.98 -3.63 -7.63
C GLN A 208 -19.02 -3.13 -6.17
N ASP A 209 -18.07 -3.58 -5.35
CA ASP A 209 -18.06 -3.36 -3.91
C ASP A 209 -17.03 -2.33 -3.48
N THR A 210 -16.44 -1.60 -4.44
CA THR A 210 -15.48 -0.52 -4.18
C THR A 210 -16.17 0.83 -4.08
N LEU A 211 -15.91 1.55 -2.99
CA LEU A 211 -16.16 2.98 -2.85
C LEU A 211 -14.93 3.73 -3.37
N PHE A 212 -15.10 4.47 -4.46
CA PHE A 212 -13.99 5.26 -5.00
C PHE A 212 -13.84 6.58 -4.26
N VAL A 213 -12.60 6.86 -3.83
CA VAL A 213 -12.20 8.12 -3.19
C VAL A 213 -11.25 8.91 -4.09
N ASP A 214 -11.00 10.18 -3.75
CA ASP A 214 -10.19 11.09 -4.58
C ASP A 214 -8.73 10.63 -4.63
N PRO A 215 -8.21 10.23 -5.81
CA PRO A 215 -6.84 9.79 -5.97
C PRO A 215 -5.81 10.91 -5.77
N PHE A 216 -6.16 12.16 -6.00
CA PHE A 216 -5.26 13.29 -5.76
C PHE A 216 -5.05 13.58 -4.27
N LEU A 217 -5.97 13.13 -3.41
CA LEU A 217 -5.83 13.25 -1.95
C LEU A 217 -5.23 11.98 -1.34
N TYR A 218 -5.77 10.79 -1.69
CA TYR A 218 -5.57 9.59 -0.89
C TYR A 218 -4.72 8.49 -1.56
N ASN A 219 -4.22 8.72 -2.78
CA ASN A 219 -3.22 7.84 -3.41
C ASN A 219 -2.57 8.55 -4.61
N LEU A 220 -2.07 9.77 -4.37
CA LEU A 220 -1.45 10.56 -5.42
C LEU A 220 -0.15 9.89 -5.87
N ASN A 221 -0.17 9.29 -7.06
CA ASN A 221 1.05 8.80 -7.67
C ASN A 221 1.96 9.99 -8.00
N ALA A 222 3.07 10.08 -7.27
CA ALA A 222 3.98 11.24 -7.35
C ALA A 222 4.48 11.49 -8.77
N ARG A 223 4.84 10.42 -9.50
CA ARG A 223 5.37 10.53 -10.85
C ARG A 223 4.34 11.03 -11.84
N TYR A 224 3.09 10.52 -11.82
CA TYR A 224 2.02 11.03 -12.67
C TYR A 224 1.61 12.44 -12.31
N GLY A 225 1.60 12.75 -11.01
CA GLY A 225 1.40 14.11 -10.54
C GLY A 225 2.38 15.07 -11.21
N TYR A 226 3.66 14.69 -11.26
CA TYR A 226 4.71 15.49 -11.89
C TYR A 226 4.57 15.57 -13.41
N ASP A 227 4.51 14.41 -14.10
CA ASP A 227 4.58 14.34 -15.56
C ASP A 227 3.31 14.86 -16.24
N ASP A 228 2.12 14.49 -15.72
CA ASP A 228 0.85 14.74 -16.40
C ASP A 228 0.10 15.96 -15.85
N TYR A 229 0.35 16.31 -14.57
CA TYR A 229 -0.37 17.39 -13.89
C TYR A 229 0.52 18.54 -13.45
N ASN A 230 1.83 18.48 -13.74
CA ASN A 230 2.82 19.49 -13.36
C ASN A 230 2.81 19.84 -11.87
N ILE A 231 2.58 18.82 -11.02
CA ILE A 231 2.61 18.94 -9.57
C ILE A 231 4.05 18.82 -9.10
N HIS A 232 4.59 19.90 -8.57
CA HIS A 232 5.94 20.01 -8.03
C HIS A 232 5.93 19.85 -6.50
N TYR A 233 7.11 19.78 -5.89
CA TYR A 233 7.32 19.57 -4.47
C TYR A 233 6.45 20.45 -3.56
N ASP A 234 6.45 21.77 -3.78
CA ASP A 234 5.70 22.70 -2.93
C ASP A 234 4.19 22.46 -2.99
N GLU A 235 3.67 22.13 -4.18
CA GLU A 235 2.25 21.81 -4.37
C GLU A 235 1.91 20.42 -3.82
N LEU A 236 2.78 19.44 -4.04
CA LEU A 236 2.64 18.09 -3.50
C LEU A 236 2.52 18.12 -1.97
N LYS A 237 3.39 18.91 -1.33
CA LYS A 237 3.42 19.09 0.11
C LYS A 237 2.13 19.71 0.67
N GLN A 238 1.44 20.53 -0.11
CA GLN A 238 0.22 21.23 0.33
C GLN A 238 -1.06 20.44 0.00
N ARG A 239 -1.06 19.65 -1.07
CA ARG A 239 -2.27 19.07 -1.66
C ARG A 239 -2.50 17.62 -1.24
N GLY A 240 -1.47 16.78 -1.30
CA GLY A 240 -1.61 15.35 -1.09
C GLY A 240 -1.65 14.97 0.39
N VAL A 241 -2.65 14.18 0.78
CA VAL A 241 -2.68 13.53 2.10
C VAL A 241 -1.83 12.26 2.07
N ILE A 242 -2.04 11.40 1.05
CA ILE A 242 -1.28 10.18 0.82
C ILE A 242 -0.60 10.28 -0.54
N ILE A 243 0.73 10.30 -0.54
CA ILE A 243 1.57 10.37 -1.74
C ILE A 243 2.24 9.01 -1.95
N HIS A 244 2.06 8.45 -3.13
CA HIS A 244 2.51 7.11 -3.49
C HIS A 244 3.62 7.17 -4.55
N TYR A 245 4.78 6.66 -4.22
CA TYR A 245 5.93 6.56 -5.12
C TYR A 245 5.94 5.23 -5.89
N ALA A 246 4.78 4.80 -6.40
CA ALA A 246 4.59 3.50 -7.06
C ALA A 246 5.48 3.34 -8.30
N SER A 247 5.59 4.38 -9.13
CA SER A 247 6.29 4.34 -10.42
C SER A 247 7.77 4.73 -10.32
N SER A 248 8.16 5.50 -9.30
CA SER A 248 9.53 5.94 -9.08
C SER A 248 9.81 5.94 -7.58
N LYS A 249 10.85 5.21 -7.17
CA LYS A 249 11.20 5.11 -5.76
C LYS A 249 12.25 6.17 -5.42
N PRO A 250 12.01 7.07 -4.44
CA PRO A 250 12.94 8.13 -4.07
C PRO A 250 14.34 7.67 -3.66
N TRP A 251 14.48 6.40 -3.32
CA TRP A 251 15.72 5.77 -2.86
C TRP A 251 16.42 4.90 -3.92
N ARG A 252 15.88 4.83 -5.16
CA ARG A 252 16.46 4.01 -6.25
C ARG A 252 16.93 4.86 -7.42
N GLY A 253 18.02 4.42 -8.06
CA GLY A 253 18.48 4.92 -9.35
C GLY A 253 18.66 6.44 -9.36
N ASN A 254 17.96 7.13 -10.21
CA ASN A 254 18.05 8.59 -10.42
C ASN A 254 17.41 9.40 -9.27
N PHE A 255 17.71 9.08 -8.01
CA PHE A 255 17.19 9.87 -6.90
C PHE A 255 17.62 11.34 -7.05
N LEU A 256 16.79 12.25 -6.55
CA LEU A 256 16.92 13.70 -6.75
C LEU A 256 16.77 14.16 -8.23
N HIS A 257 16.28 13.29 -9.11
CA HIS A 257 15.96 13.67 -10.47
C HIS A 257 14.68 14.50 -10.54
N TYR A 258 13.73 14.20 -9.65
CA TYR A 258 12.45 14.91 -9.53
C TYR A 258 12.34 15.55 -8.15
N ASP A 259 11.91 16.80 -8.10
CA ASP A 259 11.73 17.52 -6.84
C ASP A 259 10.68 16.90 -5.91
N ILE A 260 9.70 16.17 -6.48
CA ILE A 260 8.68 15.44 -5.72
C ILE A 260 9.25 14.37 -4.79
N GLU A 261 10.47 13.88 -5.06
CA GLU A 261 11.15 12.89 -4.22
C GLU A 261 11.67 13.50 -2.91
N TRP A 262 11.85 14.79 -2.85
CA TRP A 262 12.37 15.49 -1.67
C TRP A 262 11.45 15.36 -0.47
N LEU A 263 10.12 15.26 -0.68
CA LEU A 263 9.18 15.07 0.42
C LEU A 263 9.44 13.75 1.16
N TRP A 264 9.77 12.68 0.44
CA TRP A 264 10.14 11.41 1.06
C TRP A 264 11.41 11.55 1.90
N TRP A 265 12.43 12.24 1.37
CA TRP A 265 13.70 12.48 2.06
C TRP A 265 13.54 13.41 3.27
N GLU A 266 12.57 14.32 3.26
CA GLU A 266 12.24 15.13 4.43
C GLU A 266 11.79 14.29 5.62
N TYR A 267 11.01 13.24 5.40
CA TYR A 267 10.64 12.31 6.46
C TYR A 267 11.79 11.35 6.78
N ALA A 268 12.50 10.82 5.78
CA ALA A 268 13.60 9.90 5.97
C ALA A 268 14.69 10.46 6.87
N LYS A 269 15.00 11.77 6.79
CA LYS A 269 16.05 12.42 7.62
C LYS A 269 15.78 12.35 9.13
N HIS A 270 14.56 12.09 9.55
CA HIS A 270 14.18 11.95 10.94
C HIS A 270 14.20 10.50 11.46
N THR A 271 14.60 9.56 10.61
CA THR A 271 14.66 8.13 10.93
C THR A 271 16.09 7.67 11.21
N PRO A 272 16.28 6.57 11.96
CA PRO A 272 17.60 6.02 12.20
C PRO A 272 18.29 5.52 10.92
N PHE A 273 17.54 5.32 9.84
CA PHE A 273 18.02 4.80 8.57
C PHE A 273 18.53 5.86 7.59
N TYR A 274 18.39 7.15 7.90
CA TYR A 274 18.69 8.23 6.95
C TYR A 274 20.07 8.12 6.30
N ARG A 275 21.10 7.91 7.12
CA ARG A 275 22.48 7.81 6.63
C ARG A 275 22.65 6.59 5.71
N GLN A 276 22.13 5.44 6.11
CA GLN A 276 22.19 4.22 5.31
C GLN A 276 21.48 4.40 3.98
N LEU A 277 20.25 4.93 4.00
CA LEU A 277 19.45 5.18 2.80
C LEU A 277 20.15 6.13 1.83
N LEU A 278 20.75 7.20 2.36
CA LEU A 278 21.50 8.16 1.53
C LEU A 278 22.75 7.53 0.92
N GLU A 279 23.50 6.74 1.69
CA GLU A 279 24.69 6.04 1.18
C GLU A 279 24.32 5.01 0.10
N GLU A 280 23.22 4.27 0.25
CA GLU A 280 22.71 3.32 -0.74
C GLU A 280 22.31 4.03 -2.04
N ALA A 281 21.49 5.08 -1.93
CA ALA A 281 21.05 5.86 -3.08
C ALA A 281 22.22 6.52 -3.84
N LEU A 282 23.22 7.04 -3.14
CA LEU A 282 24.43 7.57 -3.75
C LEU A 282 25.25 6.51 -4.48
N ARG A 283 25.39 5.31 -3.91
CA ARG A 283 26.11 4.21 -4.56
C ARG A 283 25.44 3.75 -5.85
N GLU A 284 24.14 3.57 -5.85
CA GLU A 284 23.37 3.23 -7.06
C GLU A 284 23.60 4.27 -8.16
N ASN A 285 23.54 5.56 -7.84
CA ASN A 285 23.75 6.64 -8.83
C ASN A 285 25.20 6.69 -9.36
N ILE A 286 26.20 6.34 -8.55
CA ILE A 286 27.60 6.32 -9.00
C ILE A 286 27.87 5.09 -9.88
N MET A 287 27.25 3.95 -9.56
CA MET A 287 27.48 2.68 -10.29
C MET A 287 26.72 2.64 -11.62
N ASP A 288 25.58 3.32 -11.71
CA ASP A 288 24.74 3.40 -12.92
C ASP A 288 25.09 4.59 -13.83
N SER A 289 26.07 5.43 -13.47
CA SER A 289 26.58 6.47 -14.34
C SER A 289 27.41 5.84 -15.47
N PRO A 290 27.08 6.14 -16.76
CA PRO A 290 27.72 5.51 -17.92
C PRO A 290 29.22 5.88 -18.07
#